data_828135cce14d1ff72286fd944dc66376
#
_entry.id   828135cce14d1ff72286fd944dc66376
#
_cell.length_a   1.000
_cell.length_b   1.000
_cell.length_c   1.000
_cell.angle_alpha   90.00
_cell.angle_beta   90.00
_cell.angle_gamma   90.00
#
_symmetry.space_group_name_H-M   'P 1'
#
loop_
_entity.id
_entity.type
_entity.pdbx_description
1 polymer ?
#
loop_
_entity_poly.entity_id
_entity_poly.type
_entity_poly.pdbx_seq_one_letter_code
_entity_poly.pdbx_strand_id
1 'polypeptide(L)'
;SRGIGDVYKRQVITFRSMVSTIDNGDEYNQALVQVKSVDQKYPLIGKVKIEPEISIKEALKKDGDNYGILVENNLLEQLNLEVGSNLKLGESLYKIRGTMSSIPDIGSNGFSLGSKVIVDTNSLKNSGLLKQGTLFETNYYLKISNNKDLEAVKSLFLKKFYGKGFRWRDTRNPAPGIEAVVNRLYFFLTILGMSGLIIGGVGVSTSVTSYLNIKRGTIATLKTIGATNSILTRIYLIQILAMSFVGT
;
A
#
# COMPACT_ATOMS: atom_id res chain seq x y z
N SER A 1 -24.12 -21.44 12.87
CA SER A 1 -23.54 -21.13 11.55
C SER A 1 -24.40 -21.65 10.39
N ARG A 2 -25.65 -21.22 10.28
CA ARG A 2 -26.46 -21.44 9.09
C ARG A 2 -26.57 -20.09 8.35
N GLY A 3 -26.07 -19.99 7.11
CA GLY A 3 -26.40 -18.88 6.21
C GLY A 3 -25.24 -18.08 5.61
N ILE A 4 -23.98 -18.44 5.85
CA ILE A 4 -22.84 -17.87 5.12
C ILE A 4 -22.36 -18.96 4.19
N GLY A 5 -22.44 -18.72 2.87
CA GLY A 5 -21.99 -19.66 1.83
C GLY A 5 -20.56 -20.11 2.05
N ASP A 6 -20.04 -21.02 1.23
CA ASP A 6 -18.70 -21.59 1.35
C ASP A 6 -17.63 -20.54 1.56
N VAL A 7 -17.13 -20.42 2.79
CA VAL A 7 -16.04 -19.50 3.15
C VAL A 7 -14.75 -20.29 3.25
N TYR A 8 -13.87 -20.09 2.28
CA TYR A 8 -12.52 -20.66 2.32
C TYR A 8 -11.63 -19.75 3.19
N LYS A 9 -11.08 -20.32 4.26
CA LYS A 9 -10.18 -19.63 5.19
C LYS A 9 -8.75 -20.10 5.01
N ARG A 10 -7.80 -19.16 4.96
CA ARG A 10 -6.35 -19.43 5.00
C ARG A 10 -5.72 -18.58 6.09
N GLN A 11 -4.75 -19.16 6.76
CA GLN A 11 -3.94 -18.49 7.77
C GLN A 11 -2.53 -18.33 7.25
N VAL A 12 -1.99 -17.13 7.33
CA VAL A 12 -0.62 -16.79 6.99
C VAL A 12 -0.02 -16.07 8.18
N ILE A 13 1.12 -16.56 8.65
CA ILE A 13 1.88 -15.94 9.73
C ILE A 13 3.07 -15.24 9.10
N THR A 14 3.27 -13.97 9.43
CA THR A 14 4.37 -13.17 8.92
C THR A 14 5.15 -12.58 10.11
N PHE A 15 6.46 -12.75 10.09
CA PHE A 15 7.36 -12.19 11.10
C PHE A 15 8.74 -11.95 10.49
N ARG A 16 9.61 -11.26 11.23
CA ARG A 16 11.00 -11.05 10.83
C ARG A 16 11.90 -11.97 11.62
N SER A 17 12.91 -12.49 10.95
CA SER A 17 13.94 -13.34 11.57
C SER A 17 15.26 -13.19 10.84
N MET A 18 16.30 -13.69 11.45
CA MET A 18 17.61 -13.87 10.81
C MET A 18 17.68 -15.26 10.21
N VAL A 19 18.28 -15.36 9.03
CA VAL A 19 18.72 -16.61 8.42
C VAL A 19 20.24 -16.62 8.41
N SER A 20 20.83 -17.79 8.53
CA SER A 20 22.28 -17.99 8.46
C SER A 20 22.65 -19.11 7.52
N THR A 21 23.78 -18.96 6.86
CA THR A 21 24.42 -20.05 6.11
C THR A 21 25.15 -20.96 7.09
N ILE A 22 25.26 -22.24 6.76
CA ILE A 22 26.00 -23.22 7.53
C ILE A 22 27.09 -23.83 6.65
N ASP A 23 28.32 -23.74 7.12
CA ASP A 23 29.44 -24.46 6.56
C ASP A 23 30.20 -25.14 7.70
N ASN A 24 30.48 -26.45 7.58
CA ASN A 24 31.17 -27.29 8.59
C ASN A 24 30.58 -27.20 10.01
N GLY A 25 29.30 -26.82 10.16
CA GLY A 25 28.61 -26.70 11.45
C GLY A 25 28.61 -25.28 12.06
N ASP A 26 29.40 -24.37 11.52
CA ASP A 26 29.45 -22.97 11.97
C ASP A 26 28.51 -22.08 11.14
N GLU A 27 27.95 -21.05 11.78
CA GLU A 27 27.13 -20.04 11.12
C GLU A 27 28.02 -18.91 10.59
N TYR A 28 27.93 -18.67 9.28
CA TYR A 28 28.72 -17.62 8.64
C TYR A 28 27.87 -16.39 8.32
N ASN A 29 27.48 -16.22 7.08
CA ASN A 29 26.75 -15.06 6.64
C ASN A 29 25.31 -15.05 7.19
N GLN A 30 24.89 -13.90 7.66
CA GLN A 30 23.53 -13.72 8.17
C GLN A 30 22.79 -12.64 7.39
N ALA A 31 21.49 -12.84 7.20
CA ALA A 31 20.61 -11.87 6.56
C ALA A 31 19.28 -11.75 7.30
N LEU A 32 18.75 -10.52 7.36
CA LEU A 32 17.41 -10.28 7.86
C LEU A 32 16.39 -10.67 6.77
N VAL A 33 15.42 -11.50 7.13
CA VAL A 33 14.37 -11.93 6.24
C VAL A 33 12.99 -11.69 6.81
N GLN A 34 12.04 -11.49 5.93
CA GLN A 34 10.63 -11.53 6.24
C GLN A 34 10.10 -12.93 5.96
N VAL A 35 9.85 -13.68 7.02
CA VAL A 35 9.31 -15.04 6.95
C VAL A 35 7.81 -14.98 6.75
N LYS A 36 7.33 -15.66 5.72
CA LYS A 36 5.92 -15.89 5.44
C LYS A 36 5.62 -17.37 5.56
N SER A 37 4.91 -17.74 6.60
CA SER A 37 4.50 -19.11 6.82
C SER A 37 3.12 -19.34 6.23
N VAL A 38 2.99 -20.37 5.40
CA VAL A 38 1.79 -20.67 4.63
C VAL A 38 1.36 -22.12 4.81
N ASP A 39 0.08 -22.38 4.58
CA ASP A 39 -0.45 -23.75 4.53
C ASP A 39 -0.31 -24.37 3.12
N GLN A 40 -0.51 -25.68 3.01
CA GLN A 40 -0.38 -26.42 1.75
C GLN A 40 -1.37 -26.02 0.65
N LYS A 41 -2.35 -25.20 0.95
CA LYS A 41 -3.39 -24.74 0.00
C LYS A 41 -3.22 -23.26 -0.37
N TYR A 42 -2.13 -22.65 0.04
CA TYR A 42 -1.74 -21.30 -0.37
C TYR A 42 -1.27 -21.31 -1.85
N PRO A 43 -1.49 -20.27 -2.63
CA PRO A 43 -2.23 -19.04 -2.33
C PRO A 43 -3.76 -19.22 -2.50
N LEU A 44 -4.54 -18.38 -1.84
CA LEU A 44 -6.00 -18.41 -1.97
C LEU A 44 -6.47 -17.87 -3.34
N ILE A 45 -5.75 -16.89 -3.89
CA ILE A 45 -5.99 -16.25 -5.18
C ILE A 45 -4.62 -15.97 -5.82
N GLY A 46 -4.53 -16.14 -7.15
CA GLY A 46 -3.29 -15.96 -7.90
C GLY A 46 -2.36 -17.17 -7.88
N LYS A 47 -1.14 -16.96 -8.36
CA LYS A 47 -0.07 -17.96 -8.38
C LYS A 47 1.24 -17.31 -7.92
N VAL A 48 2.06 -18.04 -7.19
CA VAL A 48 3.45 -17.65 -6.93
C VAL A 48 4.30 -18.14 -8.11
N LYS A 49 5.13 -17.24 -8.64
CA LYS A 49 6.10 -17.64 -9.67
C LYS A 49 7.35 -18.17 -8.98
N ILE A 50 7.67 -19.44 -9.24
CA ILE A 50 8.76 -20.18 -8.62
C ILE A 50 9.69 -20.67 -9.72
N GLU A 51 10.98 -20.55 -9.52
CA GLU A 51 12.04 -21.08 -10.38
C GLU A 51 12.94 -22.03 -9.56
N PRO A 52 13.13 -23.31 -9.97
CA PRO A 52 12.50 -23.99 -11.11
C PRO A 52 10.98 -24.12 -10.95
N GLU A 53 10.25 -24.35 -12.04
CA GLU A 53 8.79 -24.41 -12.04
C GLU A 53 8.29 -25.66 -11.30
N ILE A 54 8.05 -25.51 -10.01
CA ILE A 54 7.53 -26.54 -9.10
C ILE A 54 6.32 -26.03 -8.35
N SER A 55 5.50 -26.93 -7.85
CA SER A 55 4.36 -26.54 -7.02
C SER A 55 4.82 -26.07 -5.64
N ILE A 56 4.13 -25.08 -5.04
CA ILE A 56 4.43 -24.62 -3.67
C ILE A 56 4.41 -25.79 -2.68
N LYS A 57 3.45 -26.70 -2.84
CA LYS A 57 3.32 -27.88 -1.99
C LYS A 57 4.56 -28.76 -2.04
N GLU A 58 5.14 -28.93 -3.22
CA GLU A 58 6.34 -29.71 -3.43
C GLU A 58 7.59 -28.98 -2.94
N ALA A 59 7.68 -27.68 -3.22
CA ALA A 59 8.77 -26.84 -2.75
C ALA A 59 8.89 -26.78 -1.23
N LEU A 60 7.78 -26.78 -0.50
CA LEU A 60 7.76 -26.69 0.96
C LEU A 60 7.68 -28.05 1.68
N LYS A 61 7.64 -29.15 0.92
CA LYS A 61 7.54 -30.49 1.50
C LYS A 61 8.76 -30.81 2.37
N LYS A 62 8.52 -31.51 3.47
CA LYS A 62 9.58 -32.10 4.29
C LYS A 62 10.25 -33.25 3.53
N ASP A 63 11.58 -33.28 3.51
CA ASP A 63 12.40 -34.32 2.88
C ASP A 63 13.49 -34.72 3.88
N GLY A 64 13.37 -35.90 4.43
CA GLY A 64 14.19 -36.32 5.57
C GLY A 64 13.93 -35.43 6.78
N ASP A 65 15.00 -34.87 7.34
CA ASP A 65 14.92 -33.95 8.49
C ASP A 65 14.71 -32.51 8.10
N ASN A 66 14.97 -32.12 6.83
CA ASN A 66 14.92 -30.75 6.38
C ASN A 66 13.56 -30.40 5.75
N TYR A 67 13.07 -29.20 6.03
CA TYR A 67 11.93 -28.62 5.34
C TYR A 67 12.39 -27.85 4.10
N GLY A 68 11.54 -27.80 3.07
CA GLY A 68 11.78 -26.91 1.93
C GLY A 68 11.49 -25.45 2.29
N ILE A 69 12.26 -24.55 1.69
CA ILE A 69 12.08 -23.10 1.76
C ILE A 69 12.17 -22.50 0.36
N LEU A 70 11.33 -21.50 0.10
CA LEU A 70 11.42 -20.63 -1.07
C LEU A 70 11.97 -19.28 -0.66
N VAL A 71 12.88 -18.75 -1.45
CA VAL A 71 13.57 -17.49 -1.15
C VAL A 71 13.49 -16.52 -2.31
N GLU A 72 13.61 -15.20 -2.07
CA GLU A 72 13.82 -14.23 -3.13
C GLU A 72 15.24 -14.33 -3.70
N ASN A 73 15.41 -14.05 -5.00
CA ASN A 73 16.72 -14.07 -5.68
C ASN A 73 17.77 -13.22 -4.95
N ASN A 74 17.39 -12.03 -4.49
CA ASN A 74 18.29 -11.12 -3.77
C ASN A 74 18.93 -11.77 -2.53
N LEU A 75 18.23 -12.71 -1.89
CA LEU A 75 18.78 -13.42 -0.72
C LEU A 75 19.89 -14.40 -1.13
N LEU A 76 19.74 -15.09 -2.26
CA LEU A 76 20.78 -15.99 -2.78
C LEU A 76 22.07 -15.21 -3.09
N GLU A 77 21.94 -14.08 -3.78
CA GLU A 77 23.06 -13.20 -4.10
C GLU A 77 23.73 -12.66 -2.82
N GLN A 78 22.93 -12.18 -1.86
CA GLN A 78 23.42 -11.62 -0.61
C GLN A 78 24.21 -12.65 0.23
N LEU A 79 23.77 -13.90 0.25
CA LEU A 79 24.37 -14.97 1.05
C LEU A 79 25.35 -15.86 0.24
N ASN A 80 25.51 -15.58 -1.06
CA ASN A 80 26.27 -16.40 -2.01
C ASN A 80 25.86 -17.87 -1.98
N LEU A 81 24.56 -18.13 -2.10
CA LEU A 81 23.94 -19.46 -2.08
C LEU A 81 23.30 -19.79 -3.42
N GLU A 82 23.11 -21.09 -3.65
CA GLU A 82 22.39 -21.62 -4.81
C GLU A 82 21.15 -22.40 -4.38
N VAL A 83 20.27 -22.66 -5.34
CA VAL A 83 19.12 -23.57 -5.14
C VAL A 83 19.66 -24.97 -4.82
N GLY A 84 19.21 -25.55 -3.73
CA GLY A 84 19.70 -26.81 -3.18
C GLY A 84 20.56 -26.65 -1.94
N SER A 85 21.08 -25.44 -1.64
CA SER A 85 21.86 -25.16 -0.43
C SER A 85 21.00 -25.25 0.83
N ASN A 86 21.65 -25.47 1.96
CA ASN A 86 21.01 -25.47 3.27
C ASN A 86 21.06 -24.08 3.91
N LEU A 87 19.98 -23.72 4.59
CA LEU A 87 19.80 -22.45 5.28
C LEU A 87 19.26 -22.72 6.68
N LYS A 88 19.83 -22.08 7.70
CA LYS A 88 19.30 -22.14 9.06
C LYS A 88 18.35 -20.99 9.31
N LEU A 89 17.16 -21.32 9.81
CA LEU A 89 16.16 -20.37 10.23
C LEU A 89 15.65 -20.76 11.63
N GLY A 90 16.03 -19.97 12.63
CA GLY A 90 15.85 -20.34 14.02
C GLY A 90 16.67 -21.59 14.40
N GLU A 91 16.03 -22.57 15.01
CA GLU A 91 16.66 -23.84 15.40
C GLU A 91 16.56 -24.92 14.31
N SER A 92 15.89 -24.64 13.18
CA SER A 92 15.64 -25.62 12.13
C SER A 92 16.45 -25.37 10.87
N LEU A 93 16.80 -26.46 10.20
CA LEU A 93 17.47 -26.46 8.89
C LEU A 93 16.44 -26.55 7.78
N TYR A 94 16.65 -25.76 6.74
CA TYR A 94 15.82 -25.70 5.55
C TYR A 94 16.68 -25.89 4.32
N LYS A 95 16.14 -26.60 3.34
CA LYS A 95 16.76 -26.74 2.01
C LYS A 95 16.09 -25.79 1.04
N ILE A 96 16.87 -24.95 0.37
CA ILE A 96 16.38 -24.03 -0.65
C ILE A 96 15.91 -24.85 -1.85
N ARG A 97 14.61 -24.83 -2.14
CA ARG A 97 14.00 -25.61 -3.24
C ARG A 97 13.74 -24.79 -4.50
N GLY A 98 13.82 -23.48 -4.38
CA GLY A 98 13.62 -22.57 -5.50
C GLY A 98 13.58 -21.13 -5.08
N THR A 99 13.59 -20.28 -6.10
CA THR A 99 13.43 -18.83 -5.93
C THR A 99 12.03 -18.40 -6.28
N MET A 100 11.61 -17.27 -5.75
CA MET A 100 10.34 -16.67 -6.06
C MET A 100 10.52 -15.23 -6.56
N SER A 101 9.87 -14.91 -7.68
CA SER A 101 9.90 -13.59 -8.29
C SER A 101 8.65 -12.76 -8.03
N SER A 102 7.51 -13.40 -7.74
CA SER A 102 6.24 -12.71 -7.50
C SER A 102 5.37 -13.48 -6.51
N ILE A 103 4.85 -12.74 -5.52
CA ILE A 103 3.91 -13.24 -4.53
C ILE A 103 2.61 -12.45 -4.67
N PRO A 104 1.43 -13.10 -4.84
CA PRO A 104 0.18 -12.40 -5.12
C PRO A 104 -0.33 -11.47 -4.00
N ASP A 105 0.14 -11.66 -2.77
CA ASP A 105 -0.36 -10.94 -1.58
C ASP A 105 0.49 -9.70 -1.18
N ILE A 106 1.33 -9.19 -2.07
CA ILE A 106 2.27 -8.09 -1.75
C ILE A 106 1.56 -6.73 -1.59
N GLY A 107 0.30 -6.61 -1.98
CA GLY A 107 -0.41 -5.33 -2.12
C GLY A 107 -0.59 -4.46 -0.87
N SER A 108 -0.15 -4.84 0.32
CA SER A 108 -0.51 -4.10 1.52
C SER A 108 0.64 -3.61 2.41
N ASN A 109 1.86 -4.07 2.22
CA ASN A 109 2.98 -3.66 3.08
C ASN A 109 4.08 -3.03 2.21
N GLY A 110 3.98 -1.72 1.98
CA GLY A 110 4.79 -0.95 1.04
C GLY A 110 6.29 -1.14 1.21
N PHE A 111 6.95 -1.04 2.24
CA PHE A 111 8.39 -1.26 2.39
C PHE A 111 8.67 -2.53 3.22
N SER A 112 9.10 -3.59 2.55
CA SER A 112 9.62 -4.78 3.22
C SER A 112 11.10 -4.57 3.53
N LEU A 113 11.45 -4.55 4.81
CA LEU A 113 12.85 -4.61 5.24
C LEU A 113 13.31 -6.06 5.22
N GLY A 114 14.28 -6.37 4.36
CA GLY A 114 14.84 -7.71 4.16
C GLY A 114 14.13 -8.51 3.07
N SER A 115 14.83 -9.52 2.56
CA SER A 115 14.35 -10.46 1.53
C SER A 115 13.23 -11.34 2.09
N LYS A 116 12.29 -11.74 1.24
CA LYS A 116 11.18 -12.58 1.68
C LYS A 116 11.52 -14.05 1.54
N VAL A 117 11.02 -14.85 2.48
CA VAL A 117 11.10 -16.31 2.43
C VAL A 117 9.74 -16.91 2.75
N ILE A 118 9.42 -18.04 2.10
CA ILE A 118 8.18 -18.78 2.33
C ILE A 118 8.53 -20.15 2.90
N VAL A 119 7.85 -20.50 4.00
CA VAL A 119 7.99 -21.80 4.69
C VAL A 119 6.62 -22.41 4.97
N ASP A 120 6.59 -23.73 5.18
CA ASP A 120 5.37 -24.43 5.63
C ASP A 120 5.08 -24.09 7.10
N THR A 121 3.80 -23.91 7.44
CA THR A 121 3.37 -23.60 8.84
C THR A 121 3.76 -24.71 9.83
N ASN A 122 3.83 -25.95 9.39
CA ASN A 122 4.23 -27.04 10.28
C ASN A 122 5.73 -27.01 10.63
N SER A 123 6.57 -26.45 9.74
CA SER A 123 8.01 -26.33 10.01
C SER A 123 8.31 -25.36 11.16
N LEU A 124 7.43 -24.38 11.40
CA LEU A 124 7.63 -23.41 12.49
C LEU A 124 7.43 -23.99 13.89
N LYS A 125 6.69 -25.08 14.03
CA LYS A 125 6.42 -25.68 15.35
C LYS A 125 7.69 -26.08 16.10
N ASN A 126 8.70 -26.53 15.36
CA ASN A 126 9.97 -27.01 15.90
C ASN A 126 11.13 -26.01 15.71
N SER A 127 10.89 -24.87 15.07
CA SER A 127 11.95 -23.91 14.75
C SER A 127 12.35 -22.98 15.90
N GLY A 128 11.63 -23.01 17.01
CA GLY A 128 11.84 -22.09 18.13
C GLY A 128 11.51 -20.62 17.83
N LEU A 129 10.98 -20.29 16.66
CA LEU A 129 10.77 -18.91 16.21
C LEU A 129 9.49 -18.27 16.76
N LEU A 130 8.48 -19.07 17.08
CA LEU A 130 7.21 -18.59 17.65
C LEU A 130 7.16 -18.84 19.16
N LYS A 131 8.14 -18.31 19.88
CA LYS A 131 8.19 -18.35 21.36
C LYS A 131 7.41 -17.16 21.95
N GLN A 132 7.09 -17.24 23.23
CA GLN A 132 6.48 -16.12 23.96
C GLN A 132 7.40 -14.90 23.91
N GLY A 133 6.86 -13.76 23.45
CA GLY A 133 7.61 -12.52 23.21
C GLY A 133 8.01 -12.26 21.76
N THR A 134 7.84 -13.23 20.85
CA THR A 134 8.08 -12.99 19.42
C THR A 134 6.97 -12.13 18.82
N LEU A 135 7.36 -11.07 18.11
CA LEU A 135 6.41 -10.22 17.39
C LEU A 135 6.08 -10.85 16.03
N PHE A 136 4.84 -11.26 15.84
CA PHE A 136 4.36 -11.80 14.58
C PHE A 136 2.98 -11.23 14.22
N GLU A 137 2.69 -11.19 12.93
CA GLU A 137 1.39 -10.80 12.39
C GLU A 137 0.70 -12.03 11.80
N THR A 138 -0.56 -12.27 12.18
CA THR A 138 -1.36 -13.35 11.62
C THR A 138 -2.44 -12.77 10.74
N ASN A 139 -2.40 -13.11 9.47
CA ASN A 139 -3.39 -12.72 8.47
C ASN A 139 -4.32 -13.89 8.17
N TYR A 140 -5.63 -13.65 8.27
CA TYR A 140 -6.65 -14.60 7.88
C TYR A 140 -7.29 -14.14 6.58
N TYR A 141 -7.03 -14.87 5.51
CA TYR A 141 -7.64 -14.61 4.21
C TYR A 141 -8.94 -15.38 4.09
N LEU A 142 -10.00 -14.69 3.70
CA LEU A 142 -11.33 -15.25 3.50
C LEU A 142 -11.75 -15.00 2.05
N LYS A 143 -12.13 -16.07 1.34
CA LYS A 143 -12.78 -15.97 0.03
C LYS A 143 -14.27 -16.12 0.22
N ILE A 144 -15.02 -15.07 -0.08
CA ILE A 144 -16.47 -15.02 0.00
C ILE A 144 -17.02 -15.04 -1.41
N SER A 145 -17.89 -15.98 -1.71
CA SER A 145 -18.41 -16.20 -3.09
C SER A 145 -19.36 -15.11 -3.56
N ASN A 146 -20.01 -14.39 -2.63
CA ASN A 146 -21.00 -13.37 -2.98
C ASN A 146 -20.72 -12.03 -2.26
N ASN A 147 -20.70 -10.92 -3.00
CA ASN A 147 -20.47 -9.58 -2.46
C ASN A 147 -21.54 -9.12 -1.44
N LYS A 148 -22.77 -9.66 -1.51
CA LYS A 148 -23.81 -9.35 -0.51
C LYS A 148 -23.48 -9.90 0.87
N ASP A 149 -22.80 -11.04 0.92
CA ASP A 149 -22.38 -11.67 2.19
C ASP A 149 -21.21 -10.95 2.84
N LEU A 150 -20.42 -10.17 2.08
CA LEU A 150 -19.26 -9.44 2.57
C LEU A 150 -19.63 -8.43 3.66
N GLU A 151 -20.71 -7.64 3.48
CA GLU A 151 -21.15 -6.67 4.49
C GLU A 151 -21.69 -7.36 5.76
N ALA A 152 -22.40 -8.45 5.59
CA ALA A 152 -22.88 -9.23 6.72
C ALA A 152 -21.71 -9.84 7.53
N VAL A 153 -20.71 -10.39 6.84
CA VAL A 153 -19.49 -10.91 7.47
C VAL A 153 -18.69 -9.81 8.15
N LYS A 154 -18.53 -8.65 7.48
CA LYS A 154 -17.84 -7.49 8.04
C LYS A 154 -18.50 -6.97 9.31
N SER A 155 -19.83 -6.82 9.30
CA SER A 155 -20.58 -6.34 10.47
C SER A 155 -20.49 -7.32 11.66
N LEU A 156 -20.60 -8.61 11.39
CA LEU A 156 -20.41 -9.65 12.41
C LEU A 156 -18.98 -9.67 12.97
N PHE A 157 -17.99 -9.51 12.09
CA PHE A 157 -16.59 -9.45 12.50
C PHE A 157 -16.33 -8.23 13.38
N LEU A 158 -16.75 -7.04 12.96
CA LEU A 158 -16.57 -5.81 13.73
C LEU A 158 -17.28 -5.89 15.08
N LYS A 159 -18.51 -6.42 15.13
CA LYS A 159 -19.25 -6.61 16.39
C LYS A 159 -18.53 -7.56 17.35
N LYS A 160 -17.94 -8.65 16.84
CA LYS A 160 -17.30 -9.69 17.67
C LYS A 160 -15.89 -9.34 18.12
N PHE A 161 -15.15 -8.59 17.29
CA PHE A 161 -13.71 -8.33 17.47
C PHE A 161 -13.39 -6.84 17.68
N TYR A 162 -14.40 -6.00 17.90
CA TYR A 162 -14.20 -4.58 18.21
C TYR A 162 -13.28 -4.40 19.42
N GLY A 163 -12.29 -3.54 19.30
CA GLY A 163 -11.32 -3.25 20.37
C GLY A 163 -10.30 -4.35 20.68
N LYS A 164 -10.30 -5.48 19.95
CA LYS A 164 -9.38 -6.61 20.18
C LYS A 164 -8.11 -6.58 19.31
N GLY A 165 -7.77 -5.44 18.72
CA GLY A 165 -6.56 -5.30 17.91
C GLY A 165 -6.63 -5.92 16.50
N PHE A 166 -7.77 -6.44 16.08
CA PHE A 166 -7.95 -6.95 14.74
C PHE A 166 -8.26 -5.83 13.75
N ARG A 167 -7.71 -5.92 12.54
CA ARG A 167 -7.99 -5.01 11.43
C ARG A 167 -8.70 -5.76 10.31
N TRP A 168 -9.77 -5.18 9.80
CA TRP A 168 -10.46 -5.67 8.62
C TRP A 168 -9.90 -4.98 7.37
N ARG A 169 -9.64 -5.76 6.33
CA ARG A 169 -9.31 -5.28 4.99
C ARG A 169 -10.15 -6.05 3.98
N ASP A 170 -10.63 -5.39 2.97
CA ASP A 170 -11.35 -6.02 1.86
C ASP A 170 -10.86 -5.46 0.51
N THR A 171 -11.32 -6.07 -0.59
CA THR A 171 -10.92 -5.70 -1.94
C THR A 171 -11.39 -4.30 -2.35
N ARG A 172 -12.40 -3.74 -1.66
CA ARG A 172 -12.92 -2.38 -1.93
C ARG A 172 -12.08 -1.30 -1.24
N ASN A 173 -11.46 -1.64 -0.12
CA ASN A 173 -10.54 -0.77 0.60
C ASN A 173 -9.27 -1.56 1.01
N PRO A 174 -8.38 -1.81 0.04
CA PRO A 174 -7.18 -2.62 0.28
C PRO A 174 -6.14 -1.89 1.15
N ALA A 175 -6.21 -0.58 1.20
CA ALA A 175 -5.23 0.25 1.91
C ALA A 175 -5.89 1.42 2.68
N PRO A 176 -6.64 1.14 3.75
CA PRO A 176 -7.38 2.17 4.50
C PRO A 176 -6.49 3.30 5.03
N GLY A 177 -5.21 3.07 5.23
CA GLY A 177 -4.25 4.12 5.60
C GLY A 177 -3.98 5.13 4.49
N ILE A 178 -3.98 4.69 3.23
CA ILE A 178 -3.78 5.58 2.06
C ILE A 178 -4.99 6.48 1.88
N GLU A 179 -6.21 5.97 2.05
CA GLU A 179 -7.44 6.77 1.98
C GLU A 179 -7.41 7.94 2.98
N ALA A 180 -6.98 7.70 4.21
CA ALA A 180 -6.86 8.75 5.21
C ALA A 180 -5.81 9.83 4.82
N VAL A 181 -4.70 9.42 4.21
CA VAL A 181 -3.67 10.34 3.70
C VAL A 181 -4.20 11.15 2.52
N VAL A 182 -4.85 10.51 1.56
CA VAL A 182 -5.45 11.18 0.38
C VAL A 182 -6.51 12.20 0.82
N ASN A 183 -7.39 11.85 1.75
CA ASN A 183 -8.41 12.78 2.27
C ASN A 183 -7.77 13.98 2.98
N ARG A 184 -6.69 13.78 3.72
CA ARG A 184 -5.94 14.88 4.37
C ARG A 184 -5.28 15.78 3.34
N LEU A 185 -4.66 15.22 2.31
CA LEU A 185 -4.08 16.00 1.20
C LEU A 185 -5.14 16.78 0.43
N TYR A 186 -6.29 16.17 0.15
CA TYR A 186 -7.41 16.84 -0.50
C TYR A 186 -7.87 18.07 0.31
N PHE A 187 -8.06 17.92 1.62
CA PHE A 187 -8.43 19.02 2.51
C PHE A 187 -7.37 20.13 2.52
N PHE A 188 -6.10 19.78 2.60
CA PHE A 188 -5.00 20.73 2.57
C PHE A 188 -4.93 21.49 1.24
N LEU A 189 -5.05 20.81 0.10
CA LEU A 189 -5.06 21.43 -1.22
C LEU A 189 -6.27 22.34 -1.41
N THR A 190 -7.42 21.99 -0.84
CA THR A 190 -8.62 22.84 -0.88
C THR A 190 -8.38 24.17 -0.14
N ILE A 191 -7.79 24.13 1.05
CA ILE A 191 -7.45 25.35 1.79
C ILE A 191 -6.44 26.20 1.03
N LEU A 192 -5.40 25.60 0.47
CA LEU A 192 -4.42 26.32 -0.36
C LEU A 192 -5.07 26.97 -1.59
N GLY A 193 -5.95 26.23 -2.28
CA GLY A 193 -6.68 26.76 -3.43
C GLY A 193 -7.57 27.95 -3.07
N MET A 194 -8.31 27.85 -1.97
CA MET A 194 -9.12 28.97 -1.48
C MET A 194 -8.28 30.20 -1.10
N SER A 195 -7.17 29.98 -0.39
CA SER A 195 -6.30 31.11 -0.01
C SER A 195 -5.67 31.77 -1.23
N GLY A 196 -5.24 30.99 -2.22
CA GLY A 196 -4.74 31.51 -3.49
C GLY A 196 -5.79 32.33 -4.24
N LEU A 197 -7.05 31.87 -4.25
CA LEU A 197 -8.16 32.58 -4.89
C LEU A 197 -8.47 33.90 -4.19
N ILE A 198 -8.43 33.94 -2.87
CA ILE A 198 -8.62 35.19 -2.10
C ILE A 198 -7.49 36.18 -2.41
N ILE A 199 -6.23 35.75 -2.34
CA ILE A 199 -5.08 36.63 -2.61
C ILE A 199 -5.13 37.14 -4.06
N GLY A 200 -5.42 36.27 -5.03
CA GLY A 200 -5.59 36.60 -6.43
C GLY A 200 -6.73 37.61 -6.63
N GLY A 201 -7.86 37.41 -5.96
CA GLY A 201 -9.00 38.32 -6.00
C GLY A 201 -8.68 39.74 -5.49
N VAL A 202 -7.93 39.85 -4.39
CA VAL A 202 -7.45 41.13 -3.87
C VAL A 202 -6.49 41.80 -4.87
N GLY A 203 -5.57 41.04 -5.47
CA GLY A 203 -4.65 41.54 -6.48
C GLY A 203 -5.37 42.12 -7.69
N VAL A 204 -6.35 41.36 -8.24
CA VAL A 204 -7.20 41.83 -9.35
C VAL A 204 -7.98 43.10 -8.96
N SER A 205 -8.61 43.11 -7.80
CA SER A 205 -9.38 44.26 -7.33
C SER A 205 -8.51 45.54 -7.22
N THR A 206 -7.32 45.42 -6.66
CA THR A 206 -6.36 46.53 -6.52
C THR A 206 -5.90 47.02 -7.90
N SER A 207 -5.57 46.11 -8.82
CA SER A 207 -5.13 46.46 -10.17
C SER A 207 -6.24 47.19 -10.97
N VAL A 208 -7.47 46.66 -10.90
CA VAL A 208 -8.63 47.31 -11.56
C VAL A 208 -8.90 48.70 -10.99
N THR A 209 -8.87 48.84 -9.66
CA THR A 209 -9.08 50.12 -8.99
C THR A 209 -8.00 51.13 -9.37
N SER A 210 -6.74 50.73 -9.40
CA SER A 210 -5.64 51.59 -9.81
C SER A 210 -5.79 52.05 -11.26
N TYR A 211 -6.12 51.12 -12.18
CA TYR A 211 -6.36 51.44 -13.58
C TYR A 211 -7.51 52.44 -13.76
N LEU A 212 -8.64 52.24 -13.08
CA LEU A 212 -9.77 53.16 -13.16
C LEU A 212 -9.45 54.56 -12.58
N ASN A 213 -8.63 54.59 -11.51
CA ASN A 213 -8.18 55.86 -10.94
C ASN A 213 -7.34 56.69 -11.94
N ILE A 214 -6.43 56.03 -12.68
CA ILE A 214 -5.64 56.73 -13.72
C ILE A 214 -6.55 57.25 -14.84
N LYS A 215 -7.64 56.55 -15.17
CA LYS A 215 -8.60 56.92 -16.23
C LYS A 215 -9.71 57.89 -15.78
N ARG A 216 -9.72 58.33 -14.53
CA ARG A 216 -10.78 59.23 -13.99
C ARG A 216 -10.99 60.49 -14.83
N GLY A 217 -9.92 61.13 -15.31
CA GLY A 217 -10.03 62.32 -16.18
C GLY A 217 -10.75 62.00 -17.49
N THR A 218 -10.38 60.92 -18.15
CA THR A 218 -11.02 60.48 -19.40
C THR A 218 -12.50 60.13 -19.18
N ILE A 219 -12.80 59.44 -18.06
CA ILE A 219 -14.17 59.08 -17.70
C ILE A 219 -15.02 60.36 -17.44
N ALA A 220 -14.47 61.34 -16.78
CA ALA A 220 -15.15 62.62 -16.54
C ALA A 220 -15.46 63.34 -17.87
N THR A 221 -14.50 63.43 -18.77
CA THR A 221 -14.69 64.04 -20.11
C THR A 221 -15.79 63.32 -20.93
N LEU A 222 -15.79 61.97 -20.91
CA LEU A 222 -16.80 61.18 -21.61
C LEU A 222 -18.20 61.39 -21.03
N LYS A 223 -18.29 61.57 -19.73
CA LYS A 223 -19.59 61.92 -19.05
C LYS A 223 -20.09 63.29 -19.42
N THR A 224 -19.22 64.29 -19.54
CA THR A 224 -19.64 65.66 -19.96
C THR A 224 -20.18 65.69 -21.40
N ILE A 225 -19.71 64.78 -22.26
CA ILE A 225 -20.19 64.61 -23.63
C ILE A 225 -21.48 63.78 -23.70
N GLY A 226 -21.99 63.25 -22.56
CA GLY A 226 -23.25 62.53 -22.48
C GLY A 226 -23.15 60.99 -22.43
N ALA A 227 -21.97 60.42 -22.23
CA ALA A 227 -21.82 58.97 -22.11
C ALA A 227 -22.51 58.45 -20.85
N THR A 228 -23.37 57.45 -21.00
CA THR A 228 -24.09 56.81 -19.87
C THR A 228 -23.15 55.88 -19.07
N ASN A 229 -23.43 55.69 -17.80
CA ASN A 229 -22.64 54.80 -16.93
C ASN A 229 -22.58 53.39 -17.48
N SER A 230 -23.66 52.90 -18.12
CA SER A 230 -23.69 51.55 -18.71
C SER A 230 -22.70 51.39 -19.85
N ILE A 231 -22.56 52.38 -20.72
CA ILE A 231 -21.62 52.37 -21.85
C ILE A 231 -20.18 52.38 -21.32
N LEU A 232 -19.88 53.26 -20.37
CA LEU A 232 -18.56 53.36 -19.75
C LEU A 232 -18.16 52.06 -19.08
N THR A 233 -19.04 51.46 -18.29
CA THR A 233 -18.75 50.19 -17.61
C THR A 233 -18.46 49.10 -18.63
N ARG A 234 -19.25 48.99 -19.72
CA ARG A 234 -18.99 47.97 -20.77
C ARG A 234 -17.64 48.17 -21.45
N ILE A 235 -17.28 49.40 -21.81
CA ILE A 235 -16.00 49.70 -22.48
C ILE A 235 -14.83 49.30 -21.58
N TYR A 236 -14.82 49.74 -20.32
CA TYR A 236 -13.72 49.46 -19.42
C TYR A 236 -13.66 47.96 -19.01
N LEU A 237 -14.81 47.32 -18.90
CA LEU A 237 -14.85 45.89 -18.61
C LEU A 237 -14.28 45.04 -19.76
N ILE A 238 -14.63 45.40 -21.03
CA ILE A 238 -14.06 44.75 -22.19
C ILE A 238 -12.54 44.99 -22.30
N GLN A 239 -12.07 46.23 -21.99
CA GLN A 239 -10.64 46.51 -21.97
C GLN A 239 -9.89 45.71 -20.92
N ILE A 240 -10.41 45.60 -19.70
CA ILE A 240 -9.79 44.82 -18.63
C ILE A 240 -9.75 43.33 -19.00
N LEU A 241 -10.84 42.82 -19.54
CA LEU A 241 -10.88 41.43 -20.01
C LEU A 241 -9.87 41.15 -21.15
N ALA A 242 -9.78 42.08 -22.11
CA ALA A 242 -8.81 41.94 -23.21
C ALA A 242 -7.35 41.96 -22.71
N MET A 243 -7.02 42.89 -21.78
CA MET A 243 -5.69 42.97 -21.18
C MET A 243 -5.40 41.73 -20.33
N SER A 244 -6.37 41.21 -19.60
CA SER A 244 -6.22 39.96 -18.83
C SER A 244 -5.91 38.75 -19.74
N PHE A 245 -6.57 38.69 -20.88
CA PHE A 245 -6.34 37.61 -21.85
C PHE A 245 -4.97 37.66 -22.54
N VAL A 246 -4.45 38.85 -22.78
CA VAL A 246 -3.12 39.06 -23.36
C VAL A 246 -1.99 38.86 -22.36
N GLY A 247 -2.28 39.11 -21.07
CA GLY A 247 -1.29 39.02 -19.99
C GLY A 247 -1.17 37.63 -19.34
N THR A 248 -1.96 36.62 -19.80
CA THR A 248 -1.89 35.24 -19.36
C THR A 248 -1.12 34.41 -20.35
#